data_6cb5b26e1d3174e2afc363f3ac2d561b
#
_entry.id   6cb5b26e1d3174e2afc363f3ac2d561b
#
_cell.length_a   1.000
_cell.length_b   1.000
_cell.length_c   1.000
_cell.angle_alpha   90.00
_cell.angle_beta   90.00
_cell.angle_gamma   90.00
#
_symmetry.space_group_name_H-M   'P 1'
#
loop_
_entity.id
_entity.type
_entity.pdbx_description
1 polymer ?
#
loop_
_entity_poly.entity_id
_entity_poly.type
_entity_poly.pdbx_seq_one_letter_code
_entity_poly.pdbx_strand_id
1 'polypeptide(L)'
;VAGALVGGGLAPRVFAQAWSMSEQHRKILALAAAQRVRVANLLWHGDVVGVADFALPSSLPRFHFADLEAGRVQSILVAHGRGSDPEHDGFLKVFSNQVNSLATSRGAFITNEWYRGKYGPSIRLTGVDPDNTMAQDRAIVVHPAWYANADMLEKWGKLGRSDGCFALPEADFAQALTRLAGGRLIYSDRLGFA
;
A
#
# COMPACT_ATOMS: atom_id res chain seq x y z
N VAL A 1 23.30 70.93 0.30
CA VAL A 1 22.04 70.14 0.18
C VAL A 1 22.42 68.71 -0.07
N ALA A 2 22.39 67.89 0.96
CA ALA A 2 22.71 66.45 0.89
C ALA A 2 21.41 65.64 0.97
N GLY A 3 21.14 64.88 -0.07
CA GLY A 3 20.03 63.94 -0.13
C GLY A 3 20.51 62.53 0.25
N ALA A 4 20.03 62.01 1.34
CA ALA A 4 20.26 60.61 1.73
C ALA A 4 19.23 59.69 1.09
N LEU A 5 19.69 58.74 0.26
CA LEU A 5 18.90 57.65 -0.25
C LEU A 5 18.96 56.49 0.75
N VAL A 6 17.81 56.21 1.41
CA VAL A 6 17.61 55.05 2.23
C VAL A 6 17.23 53.89 1.31
N GLY A 7 18.15 52.98 1.05
CA GLY A 7 17.91 51.72 0.38
C GLY A 7 17.26 50.71 1.31
N GLY A 8 15.94 50.56 1.23
CA GLY A 8 15.23 49.50 1.92
C GLY A 8 15.42 48.16 1.20
N GLY A 9 16.32 47.32 1.68
CA GLY A 9 16.48 45.96 1.24
C GLY A 9 15.30 45.10 1.69
N LEU A 10 14.43 44.76 0.75
CA LEU A 10 13.42 43.73 0.97
C LEU A 10 14.13 42.35 0.97
N ALA A 11 14.35 41.81 2.16
CA ALA A 11 14.75 40.42 2.28
C ALA A 11 13.68 39.53 1.66
N PRO A 12 14.05 38.53 0.81
CA PRO A 12 13.08 37.60 0.27
C PRO A 12 12.47 36.81 1.42
N ARG A 13 11.16 36.98 1.66
CA ARG A 13 10.39 36.10 2.51
C ARG A 13 10.34 34.75 1.81
N VAL A 14 11.20 33.81 2.19
CA VAL A 14 11.07 32.41 1.90
C VAL A 14 9.83 31.94 2.66
N PHE A 15 8.70 31.90 1.98
CA PHE A 15 7.54 31.20 2.50
C PHE A 15 7.91 29.73 2.53
N ALA A 16 8.30 29.23 3.69
CA ALA A 16 8.28 27.82 3.99
C ALA A 16 6.80 27.40 3.88
N GLN A 17 6.44 26.85 2.73
CA GLN A 17 5.14 26.23 2.52
C GLN A 17 5.13 25.01 3.44
N ALA A 18 4.54 25.18 4.63
CA ALA A 18 4.32 24.08 5.53
C ALA A 18 3.45 23.07 4.78
N TRP A 19 4.01 21.93 4.43
CA TRP A 19 3.29 20.82 3.83
C TRP A 19 2.28 20.34 4.87
N SER A 20 1.03 20.81 4.78
CA SER A 20 -0.02 20.27 5.60
C SER A 20 -0.28 18.85 5.10
N MET A 21 0.02 17.87 5.95
CA MET A 21 -0.32 16.47 5.69
C MET A 21 -1.83 16.36 5.44
N SER A 22 -2.24 15.70 4.34
CA SER A 22 -3.65 15.50 4.04
C SER A 22 -4.34 14.71 5.17
N GLU A 23 -5.65 14.89 5.34
CA GLU A 23 -6.41 14.13 6.32
C GLU A 23 -6.32 12.61 6.08
N GLN A 24 -6.35 12.21 4.80
CA GLN A 24 -6.13 10.83 4.38
C GLN A 24 -4.79 10.29 4.90
N HIS A 25 -3.69 11.02 4.70
CA HIS A 25 -2.37 10.59 5.17
C HIS A 25 -2.31 10.45 6.70
N ARG A 26 -2.96 11.37 7.44
CA ARG A 26 -3.04 11.25 8.91
C ARG A 26 -3.78 10.00 9.34
N LYS A 27 -4.92 9.68 8.71
CA LYS A 27 -5.70 8.47 8.99
C LYS A 27 -4.90 7.20 8.68
N ILE A 28 -4.18 7.16 7.56
CA ILE A 28 -3.32 6.03 7.18
C ILE A 28 -2.20 5.83 8.20
N LEU A 29 -1.48 6.89 8.58
CA LEU A 29 -0.40 6.80 9.56
C LEU A 29 -0.91 6.38 10.94
N ALA A 30 -2.05 6.91 11.39
CA ALA A 30 -2.67 6.54 12.66
C ALA A 30 -3.08 5.07 12.68
N LEU A 31 -3.71 4.57 11.61
CA LEU A 31 -4.06 3.16 11.46
C LEU A 31 -2.79 2.29 11.44
N ALA A 32 -1.80 2.64 10.63
CA ALA A 32 -0.55 1.90 10.50
C ALA A 32 0.15 1.77 11.86
N ALA A 33 0.22 2.87 12.63
CA ALA A 33 0.81 2.88 13.97
C ALA A 33 0.02 1.97 14.95
N ALA A 34 -1.30 2.03 14.94
CA ALA A 34 -2.15 1.19 15.78
C ALA A 34 -1.99 -0.31 15.44
N GLN A 35 -2.00 -0.66 14.15
CA GLN A 35 -1.82 -2.04 13.71
C GLN A 35 -0.39 -2.56 13.99
N ARG A 36 0.63 -1.72 13.82
CA ARG A 36 2.01 -2.07 14.20
C ARG A 36 2.11 -2.41 15.70
N VAL A 37 1.48 -1.63 16.57
CA VAL A 37 1.47 -1.90 18.02
C VAL A 37 0.78 -3.24 18.30
N ARG A 38 -0.34 -3.53 17.63
CA ARG A 38 -1.11 -4.77 17.83
C ARG A 38 -0.30 -6.03 17.55
N VAL A 39 0.61 -6.00 16.57
CA VAL A 39 1.41 -7.16 16.14
C VAL A 39 2.91 -6.99 16.41
N ALA A 40 3.30 -6.07 17.30
CA ALA A 40 4.68 -5.66 17.51
C ALA A 40 5.64 -6.83 17.82
N ASN A 41 5.16 -7.84 18.56
CA ASN A 41 5.94 -9.04 18.91
C ASN A 41 6.22 -9.98 17.73
N LEU A 42 5.61 -9.75 16.57
CA LEU A 42 5.79 -10.54 15.35
C LEU A 42 6.67 -9.82 14.31
N LEU A 43 6.96 -8.54 14.54
CA LEU A 43 7.69 -7.71 13.58
C LEU A 43 9.20 -7.71 13.86
N TRP A 44 9.99 -7.72 12.79
CA TRP A 44 11.43 -7.44 12.87
C TRP A 44 11.71 -5.96 12.61
N HIS A 45 10.87 -5.30 11.81
CA HIS A 45 10.98 -3.91 11.45
C HIS A 45 9.61 -3.23 11.57
N GLY A 46 9.56 -2.08 12.23
CA GLY A 46 8.34 -1.31 12.44
C GLY A 46 8.38 0.09 11.81
N ASP A 47 9.34 0.34 10.95
CA ASP A 47 9.59 1.62 10.29
C ASP A 47 8.54 1.94 9.22
N VAL A 48 8.20 0.94 8.38
CA VAL A 48 7.22 1.07 7.29
C VAL A 48 6.13 0.01 7.43
N VAL A 49 4.88 0.44 7.23
CA VAL A 49 3.70 -0.42 7.15
C VAL A 49 3.06 -0.27 5.77
N GLY A 50 2.80 -1.39 5.10
CA GLY A 50 1.92 -1.41 3.93
C GLY A 50 0.46 -1.37 4.35
N VAL A 51 -0.35 -0.49 3.76
CA VAL A 51 -1.80 -0.43 4.01
C VAL A 51 -2.53 -0.53 2.69
N ALA A 52 -3.36 -1.56 2.52
CA ALA A 52 -4.21 -1.74 1.34
C ALA A 52 -5.64 -1.35 1.68
N ASP A 53 -6.14 -0.23 1.12
CA ASP A 53 -7.51 0.24 1.28
C ASP A 53 -8.40 -0.23 0.12
N PHE A 54 -9.03 -1.37 0.29
CA PHE A 54 -9.91 -1.95 -0.72
C PHE A 54 -11.35 -1.41 -0.69
N ALA A 55 -11.66 -0.35 0.07
CA ALA A 55 -12.88 0.43 -0.14
C ALA A 55 -12.80 1.28 -1.42
N LEU A 56 -11.58 1.64 -1.84
CA LEU A 56 -11.34 2.38 -3.07
C LEU A 56 -11.36 1.47 -4.31
N PRO A 57 -11.75 1.97 -5.49
CA PRO A 57 -11.67 1.22 -6.74
C PRO A 57 -10.21 0.97 -7.15
N SER A 58 -9.99 -0.03 -7.99
CA SER A 58 -8.65 -0.39 -8.48
C SER A 58 -8.01 0.69 -9.37
N SER A 59 -8.82 1.63 -9.85
CA SER A 59 -8.35 2.77 -10.64
C SER A 59 -7.67 3.87 -9.82
N LEU A 60 -7.75 3.81 -8.50
CA LEU A 60 -7.09 4.77 -7.61
C LEU A 60 -5.88 4.15 -6.88
N PRO A 61 -4.85 4.94 -6.58
CA PRO A 61 -3.78 4.52 -5.68
C PRO A 61 -4.36 4.18 -4.31
N ARG A 62 -4.30 2.90 -3.93
CA ARG A 62 -4.93 2.36 -2.72
C ARG A 62 -4.05 1.38 -1.94
N PHE A 63 -2.77 1.26 -2.34
CA PHE A 63 -1.73 0.64 -1.53
C PHE A 63 -0.78 1.74 -1.05
N HIS A 64 -0.67 1.88 0.27
CA HIS A 64 0.04 2.97 0.92
C HIS A 64 1.26 2.45 1.67
N PHE A 65 2.42 3.02 1.41
CA PHE A 65 3.59 2.85 2.26
C PHE A 65 3.54 3.93 3.36
N ALA A 66 3.14 3.56 4.55
CA ALA A 66 3.14 4.42 5.72
C ALA A 66 4.51 4.34 6.40
N ASP A 67 5.34 5.33 6.17
CA ASP A 67 6.64 5.51 6.82
C ASP A 67 6.41 6.19 8.17
N LEU A 68 6.46 5.41 9.23
CA LEU A 68 6.12 5.87 10.58
C LEU A 68 7.24 6.70 11.22
N GLU A 69 8.49 6.52 10.78
CA GLU A 69 9.63 7.31 11.27
C GLU A 69 9.67 8.68 10.60
N ALA A 70 9.46 8.73 9.29
CA ALA A 70 9.44 9.97 8.53
C ALA A 70 8.10 10.71 8.56
N GLY A 71 7.02 10.07 9.08
CA GLY A 71 5.67 10.63 9.08
C GLY A 71 5.12 10.89 7.67
N ARG A 72 5.43 10.02 6.70
CA ARG A 72 5.07 10.21 5.29
C ARG A 72 4.29 9.02 4.75
N VAL A 73 3.43 9.30 3.78
CA VAL A 73 2.68 8.27 3.04
C VAL A 73 2.96 8.44 1.55
N GLN A 74 3.28 7.32 0.91
CA GLN A 74 3.34 7.21 -0.55
C GLN A 74 2.33 6.18 -1.00
N SER A 75 1.54 6.50 -2.02
CA SER A 75 0.46 5.65 -2.49
C SER A 75 0.72 5.18 -3.91
N ILE A 76 0.43 3.90 -4.17
CA ILE A 76 0.54 3.25 -5.48
C ILE A 76 -0.71 2.44 -5.79
N LEU A 77 -0.82 1.99 -7.02
CA LEU A 77 -1.87 1.07 -7.44
C LEU A 77 -1.64 -0.33 -6.85
N VAL A 78 -2.75 -1.08 -6.65
CA VAL A 78 -2.71 -2.50 -6.30
C VAL A 78 -3.93 -3.22 -6.87
N ALA A 79 -3.72 -4.37 -7.51
CA ALA A 79 -4.79 -5.24 -7.93
C ALA A 79 -5.17 -6.21 -6.80
N HIS A 80 -6.46 -6.51 -6.70
CA HIS A 80 -7.04 -7.51 -5.79
C HIS A 80 -7.32 -8.83 -6.52
N GLY A 81 -7.75 -9.84 -5.76
CA GLY A 81 -8.10 -11.16 -6.26
C GLY A 81 -9.40 -11.19 -7.07
N ARG A 82 -9.45 -11.99 -8.14
CA ARG A 82 -10.65 -12.12 -9.00
C ARG A 82 -11.86 -12.68 -8.27
N GLY A 83 -11.65 -13.50 -7.24
CA GLY A 83 -12.75 -13.97 -6.39
C GLY A 83 -13.36 -12.87 -5.51
N SER A 84 -12.65 -11.74 -5.34
CA SER A 84 -13.17 -10.57 -4.63
C SER A 84 -14.03 -9.65 -5.51
N ASP A 85 -13.90 -9.75 -6.83
CA ASP A 85 -14.58 -8.89 -7.81
C ASP A 85 -14.99 -9.76 -9.03
N PRO A 86 -16.01 -10.61 -8.90
CA PRO A 86 -16.44 -11.52 -9.97
C PRO A 86 -16.84 -10.79 -11.26
N GLU A 87 -17.51 -9.65 -11.13
CA GLU A 87 -18.00 -8.84 -12.24
C GLU A 87 -16.89 -8.04 -12.93
N HIS A 88 -15.71 -8.00 -12.32
CA HIS A 88 -14.57 -7.20 -12.77
C HIS A 88 -14.94 -5.73 -13.01
N ASP A 89 -15.59 -5.10 -12.03
CA ASP A 89 -15.91 -3.66 -12.08
C ASP A 89 -14.87 -2.78 -11.39
N GLY A 90 -13.82 -3.39 -10.81
CA GLY A 90 -12.71 -2.71 -10.16
C GLY A 90 -12.89 -2.51 -8.66
N PHE A 91 -14.03 -2.90 -8.09
CA PHE A 91 -14.31 -2.81 -6.66
C PHE A 91 -14.20 -4.18 -5.98
N LEU A 92 -13.52 -4.24 -4.85
CA LEU A 92 -13.53 -5.43 -4.01
C LEU A 92 -14.87 -5.56 -3.31
N LYS A 93 -15.61 -6.65 -3.56
CA LYS A 93 -16.91 -6.96 -2.97
C LYS A 93 -16.79 -7.79 -1.69
N VAL A 94 -15.91 -8.79 -1.71
CA VAL A 94 -15.80 -9.78 -0.64
C VAL A 94 -14.32 -10.13 -0.37
N PHE A 95 -13.99 -10.30 0.91
CA PHE A 95 -12.76 -10.96 1.35
C PHE A 95 -13.02 -12.44 1.59
N SER A 96 -11.99 -13.27 1.45
CA SER A 96 -12.09 -14.68 1.81
C SER A 96 -10.74 -15.23 2.29
N ASN A 97 -10.80 -16.12 3.27
CA ASN A 97 -9.69 -16.93 3.75
C ASN A 97 -9.70 -18.36 3.19
N GLN A 98 -10.74 -18.74 2.42
CA GLN A 98 -10.88 -20.10 1.93
C GLN A 98 -9.88 -20.41 0.81
N VAL A 99 -9.30 -21.61 0.85
CA VAL A 99 -8.46 -22.14 -0.23
C VAL A 99 -9.27 -22.19 -1.53
N ASN A 100 -8.63 -21.85 -2.64
CA ASN A 100 -9.25 -21.76 -3.97
C ASN A 100 -10.35 -20.69 -4.15
N SER A 101 -10.58 -19.82 -3.17
CA SER A 101 -11.53 -18.70 -3.33
C SER A 101 -11.09 -17.67 -4.35
N LEU A 102 -9.77 -17.60 -4.65
CA LEU A 102 -9.16 -16.60 -5.53
C LEU A 102 -9.40 -15.15 -5.08
N ALA A 103 -9.89 -14.98 -3.86
CA ALA A 103 -10.20 -13.68 -3.28
C ALA A 103 -9.04 -13.15 -2.44
N THR A 104 -8.93 -11.85 -2.34
CA THR A 104 -8.05 -11.18 -1.37
C THR A 104 -8.51 -11.50 0.05
N SER A 105 -7.57 -11.64 0.98
CA SER A 105 -7.86 -11.84 2.40
C SER A 105 -7.72 -10.52 3.16
N ARG A 106 -8.50 -10.39 4.23
CA ARG A 106 -8.52 -9.23 5.12
C ARG A 106 -7.54 -9.44 6.28
N GLY A 107 -7.08 -8.34 6.87
CA GLY A 107 -6.34 -8.35 8.13
C GLY A 107 -4.85 -8.07 7.99
N ALA A 108 -4.10 -8.39 9.03
CA ALA A 108 -2.67 -8.18 9.13
C ALA A 108 -1.87 -9.35 8.57
N PHE A 109 -0.83 -9.02 7.81
CA PHE A 109 0.14 -9.97 7.27
C PHE A 109 1.54 -9.54 7.69
N ILE A 110 2.35 -10.51 8.09
CA ILE A 110 3.79 -10.30 8.28
C ILE A 110 4.49 -10.70 6.99
N THR A 111 5.32 -9.80 6.47
CA THR A 111 6.16 -10.09 5.31
C THR A 111 7.32 -10.97 5.72
N ASN A 112 7.62 -11.98 4.93
CA ASN A 112 8.76 -12.86 5.13
C ASN A 112 9.87 -12.54 4.12
N GLU A 113 10.69 -13.53 3.80
CA GLU A 113 11.73 -13.42 2.79
C GLU A 113 11.14 -13.15 1.41
N TRP A 114 11.92 -12.49 0.57
CA TRP A 114 11.64 -12.43 -0.85
C TRP A 114 12.20 -13.67 -1.56
N TYR A 115 11.59 -14.06 -2.65
CA TYR A 115 12.03 -15.17 -3.48
C TYR A 115 11.75 -14.87 -4.95
N ARG A 116 12.38 -15.63 -5.86
CA ARG A 116 12.07 -15.56 -7.30
C ARG A 116 11.17 -16.72 -7.67
N GLY A 117 9.91 -16.42 -7.92
CA GLY A 117 8.90 -17.40 -8.29
C GLY A 117 8.38 -17.24 -9.70
N LYS A 118 7.20 -17.81 -9.96
CA LYS A 118 6.51 -17.77 -11.26
C LYS A 118 6.25 -16.33 -11.76
N TYR A 119 6.01 -15.42 -10.84
CA TYR A 119 5.71 -14.01 -11.12
C TYR A 119 6.93 -13.09 -11.00
N GLY A 120 8.13 -13.66 -10.99
CA GLY A 120 9.37 -12.91 -10.73
C GLY A 120 9.67 -12.77 -9.24
N PRO A 121 10.38 -11.68 -8.84
CA PRO A 121 10.65 -11.43 -7.42
C PRO A 121 9.32 -11.23 -6.67
N SER A 122 9.16 -11.87 -5.54
CA SER A 122 7.90 -11.86 -4.76
C SER A 122 8.23 -11.89 -3.27
N ILE A 123 7.33 -11.34 -2.43
CA ILE A 123 7.45 -11.35 -0.97
C ILE A 123 6.43 -12.33 -0.40
N ARG A 124 6.88 -13.34 0.36
CA ARG A 124 5.98 -14.25 1.08
C ARG A 124 5.27 -13.54 2.22
N LEU A 125 4.04 -13.97 2.49
CA LEU A 125 3.22 -13.41 3.55
C LEU A 125 2.73 -14.51 4.51
N THR A 126 2.76 -14.19 5.79
CA THR A 126 2.08 -14.95 6.85
C THR A 126 0.90 -14.14 7.34
N GLY A 127 -0.31 -14.68 7.23
CA GLY A 127 -1.50 -14.08 7.83
C GLY A 127 -1.53 -14.32 9.35
N VAL A 128 -1.86 -13.29 10.12
CA VAL A 128 -1.86 -13.34 11.59
C VAL A 128 -3.22 -13.01 12.21
N ASP A 129 -4.23 -12.80 11.37
CA ASP A 129 -5.63 -12.62 11.79
C ASP A 129 -6.49 -13.81 11.37
N PRO A 130 -7.65 -14.08 12.01
CA PRO A 130 -8.54 -15.19 11.67
C PRO A 130 -8.97 -15.20 10.19
N ASP A 131 -9.07 -14.01 9.57
CA ASP A 131 -9.53 -13.82 8.20
C ASP A 131 -8.43 -14.05 7.14
N ASN A 132 -7.19 -14.41 7.56
CA ASN A 132 -6.08 -14.64 6.63
C ASN A 132 -5.11 -15.76 7.04
N THR A 133 -5.47 -16.60 7.99
CA THR A 133 -4.64 -17.72 8.48
C THR A 133 -4.17 -18.66 7.36
N MET A 134 -4.94 -18.76 6.29
CA MET A 134 -4.64 -19.64 5.14
C MET A 134 -3.75 -18.96 4.08
N ALA A 135 -3.15 -17.79 4.39
CA ALA A 135 -2.36 -17.03 3.42
C ALA A 135 -1.22 -17.83 2.81
N GLN A 136 -0.50 -18.64 3.62
CA GLN A 136 0.60 -19.49 3.14
C GLN A 136 0.09 -20.65 2.27
N ASP A 137 -0.94 -21.37 2.71
CA ASP A 137 -1.54 -22.50 1.97
C ASP A 137 -2.13 -22.04 0.63
N ARG A 138 -2.61 -20.80 0.59
CA ARG A 138 -3.14 -20.15 -0.60
C ARG A 138 -2.04 -19.48 -1.45
N ALA A 139 -0.79 -19.55 -1.04
CA ALA A 139 0.35 -18.89 -1.67
C ALA A 139 0.12 -17.38 -1.92
N ILE A 140 -0.52 -16.69 -0.96
CA ILE A 140 -0.72 -15.24 -1.03
C ILE A 140 0.62 -14.54 -0.83
N VAL A 141 0.99 -13.72 -1.80
CA VAL A 141 2.26 -12.99 -1.84
C VAL A 141 2.06 -11.56 -2.33
N VAL A 142 3.08 -10.71 -2.20
CA VAL A 142 3.21 -9.47 -2.95
C VAL A 142 4.09 -9.75 -4.16
N HIS A 143 3.62 -9.40 -5.37
CA HIS A 143 4.38 -9.63 -6.60
C HIS A 143 4.15 -8.53 -7.64
N PRO A 144 5.07 -8.32 -8.60
CA PRO A 144 4.83 -7.42 -9.73
C PRO A 144 3.86 -8.07 -10.73
N ALA A 145 3.06 -7.25 -11.42
CA ALA A 145 2.20 -7.75 -12.48
C ALA A 145 1.90 -6.65 -13.51
N TRP A 146 2.02 -7.01 -14.79
CA TRP A 146 1.68 -6.13 -15.91
C TRP A 146 0.24 -5.62 -15.84
N TYR A 147 -0.70 -6.46 -15.40
CA TYR A 147 -2.11 -6.10 -15.27
C TYR A 147 -2.42 -5.16 -14.08
N ALA A 148 -1.43 -4.82 -13.29
CA ALA A 148 -1.50 -3.79 -12.25
C ALA A 148 -0.87 -2.45 -12.68
N ASN A 149 -0.29 -2.37 -13.89
CA ASN A 149 0.32 -1.16 -14.42
C ASN A 149 -0.74 -0.10 -14.79
N ALA A 150 -0.34 1.16 -14.77
CA ALA A 150 -1.23 2.30 -15.02
C ALA A 150 -1.84 2.32 -16.43
N ASP A 151 -1.18 1.71 -17.44
CA ASP A 151 -1.71 1.58 -18.79
C ASP A 151 -3.02 0.77 -18.87
N MET A 152 -3.29 -0.07 -17.87
CA MET A 152 -4.58 -0.77 -17.74
C MET A 152 -5.73 0.20 -17.48
N LEU A 153 -5.46 1.33 -16.79
CA LEU A 153 -6.48 2.35 -16.52
C LEU A 153 -6.89 3.08 -17.79
N GLU A 154 -5.92 3.34 -18.68
CA GLU A 154 -6.19 3.95 -19.99
C GLU A 154 -7.02 3.02 -20.88
N LYS A 155 -6.70 1.72 -20.87
CA LYS A 155 -7.36 0.70 -21.70
C LYS A 155 -8.74 0.28 -21.20
N TRP A 156 -8.90 0.15 -19.88
CA TRP A 156 -10.05 -0.54 -19.26
C TRP A 156 -10.71 0.23 -18.14
N GLY A 157 -10.17 1.40 -17.73
CA GLY A 157 -10.65 2.20 -16.60
C GLY A 157 -10.44 1.53 -15.23
N LYS A 158 -9.74 0.38 -15.17
CA LYS A 158 -9.50 -0.45 -13.99
C LYS A 158 -8.29 -1.34 -14.18
N LEU A 159 -7.74 -1.87 -13.08
CA LEU A 159 -6.68 -2.86 -13.13
C LEU A 159 -7.22 -4.27 -13.47
N GLY A 160 -6.32 -5.18 -13.85
CA GLY A 160 -6.59 -6.60 -13.84
C GLY A 160 -6.73 -7.16 -12.42
N ARG A 161 -6.77 -8.50 -12.29
CA ARG A 161 -7.00 -9.18 -11.01
C ARG A 161 -6.02 -10.32 -10.82
N SER A 162 -5.59 -10.53 -9.57
CA SER A 162 -4.78 -11.68 -9.14
C SER A 162 -5.66 -12.88 -8.75
N ASP A 163 -5.02 -13.93 -8.23
CA ASP A 163 -5.68 -15.06 -7.57
C ASP A 163 -5.73 -14.90 -6.04
N GLY A 164 -5.78 -13.64 -5.56
CA GLY A 164 -5.84 -13.26 -4.14
C GLY A 164 -4.61 -12.50 -3.64
N CYS A 165 -3.52 -12.51 -4.39
CA CYS A 165 -2.27 -11.81 -4.07
C CYS A 165 -2.41 -10.28 -4.16
N PHE A 166 -1.48 -9.56 -3.51
CA PHE A 166 -1.29 -8.13 -3.71
C PHE A 166 -0.40 -7.93 -4.94
N ALA A 167 -1.01 -7.69 -6.10
CA ALA A 167 -0.26 -7.47 -7.33
C ALA A 167 -0.03 -5.98 -7.54
N LEU A 168 1.24 -5.58 -7.63
CA LEU A 168 1.68 -4.19 -7.74
C LEU A 168 2.16 -3.89 -9.17
N PRO A 169 2.18 -2.61 -9.60
CA PRO A 169 2.81 -2.22 -10.85
C PRO A 169 4.27 -2.65 -10.91
N GLU A 170 4.72 -3.11 -12.07
CA GLU A 170 6.10 -3.59 -12.27
C GLU A 170 7.13 -2.50 -11.93
N ALA A 171 6.85 -1.26 -12.32
CA ALA A 171 7.73 -0.11 -12.04
C ALA A 171 7.86 0.20 -10.55
N ASP A 172 6.81 -0.08 -9.74
CA ASP A 172 6.78 0.22 -8.32
C ASP A 172 7.31 -0.93 -7.45
N PHE A 173 7.46 -2.14 -8.01
CA PHE A 173 7.75 -3.31 -7.20
C PHE A 173 9.14 -3.28 -6.54
N ALA A 174 10.14 -2.67 -7.18
CA ALA A 174 11.47 -2.56 -6.59
C ALA A 174 11.45 -1.80 -5.25
N GLN A 175 10.67 -0.72 -5.15
CA GLN A 175 10.49 -0.01 -3.89
C GLN A 175 9.67 -0.83 -2.87
N ALA A 176 8.68 -1.60 -3.31
CA ALA A 176 7.93 -2.47 -2.42
C ALA A 176 8.83 -3.55 -1.81
N LEU A 177 9.71 -4.13 -2.62
CA LEU A 177 10.67 -5.14 -2.18
C LEU A 177 11.61 -4.59 -1.09
N THR A 178 12.18 -3.41 -1.30
CA THR A 178 13.12 -2.79 -0.33
C THR A 178 12.43 -2.29 0.93
N ARG A 179 11.19 -1.82 0.83
CA ARG A 179 10.47 -1.20 1.95
C ARG A 179 9.61 -2.17 2.76
N LEU A 180 9.25 -3.33 2.22
CA LEU A 180 8.32 -4.24 2.88
C LEU A 180 8.91 -5.61 3.19
N ALA A 181 9.90 -6.13 2.44
CA ALA A 181 10.42 -7.45 2.72
C ALA A 181 11.08 -7.55 4.11
N GLY A 182 11.02 -8.75 4.71
CA GLY A 182 11.78 -9.09 5.91
C GLY A 182 11.16 -8.62 7.23
N GLY A 183 9.94 -9.06 7.54
CA GLY A 183 9.36 -8.92 8.87
C GLY A 183 8.65 -7.57 9.12
N ARG A 184 8.08 -6.95 8.08
CA ARG A 184 7.24 -5.77 8.19
C ARG A 184 5.76 -6.14 8.12
N LEU A 185 4.90 -5.20 8.47
CA LEU A 185 3.44 -5.36 8.44
C LEU A 185 2.86 -4.90 7.10
N ILE A 186 1.92 -5.70 6.57
CA ILE A 186 0.91 -5.24 5.60
C ILE A 186 -0.46 -5.42 6.23
N TYR A 187 -1.30 -4.39 6.16
CA TYR A 187 -2.67 -4.43 6.63
C TYR A 187 -3.65 -4.23 5.47
N SER A 188 -4.64 -5.08 5.37
CA SER A 188 -5.61 -5.14 4.27
C SER A 188 -7.03 -5.05 4.81
N ASP A 189 -7.77 -4.02 4.42
CA ASP A 189 -9.19 -3.87 4.80
C ASP A 189 -9.92 -2.92 3.82
N ARG A 190 -11.22 -2.71 4.06
CA ARG A 190 -12.04 -1.65 3.44
C ARG A 190 -12.10 -0.48 4.41
N LEU A 191 -11.20 0.48 4.21
CA LEU A 191 -10.99 1.59 5.16
C LEU A 191 -11.77 2.86 4.77
N GLY A 192 -11.86 3.15 3.47
CA GLY A 192 -12.55 4.32 2.94
C GLY A 192 -11.86 5.63 3.27
N PHE A 193 -10.53 5.65 3.23
CA PHE A 193 -9.73 6.86 3.49
C PHE A 193 -9.56 7.72 2.23
N ALA A 194 -10.64 7.99 1.52
CA ALA A 194 -10.62 8.88 0.37
C ALA A 194 -10.65 10.36 0.78
#